data_679114d62a14f40633136376f699acae
#
_entry.id   679114d62a14f40633136376f699acae
#
_cell.length_a   1.000
_cell.length_b   1.000
_cell.length_c   1.000
_cell.angle_alpha   90.00
_cell.angle_beta   90.00
_cell.angle_gamma   90.00
#
_symmetry.space_group_name_H-M   'P 1'
#
loop_
_entity.id
_entity.type
_entity.pdbx_description
1 polymer ?
#
loop_
_entity_poly.entity_id
_entity_poly.type
_entity_poly.pdbx_seq_one_letter_code
_entity_poly.pdbx_strand_id
1 'polypeptide(L)'
;MGQDRGKYDFYIGLALAISSSIFIGGSFILKKKGLLRLAKKGSMRAGQGGHAYLKEWLWWAGLLSMGAGEAANFAAYAFAPATLVTPLGALSVLVSAVLSSYFLTERLNLHGKLGCLLSILGSTTMVIHAPKEEEIASLKDMAKKLVDPGFVVFATLVVIVALIFIFVVSPRHGQTNILVYITICSVIGALSVSCVKGLGIAIKEAIAGKNVFKNPLAWVLLVGLVGCVSTQINYLNKALDIFNTSLVTPIYYVFFTTSVLTCSAILFKEWEHMGAGDVIGTLSGFLTIIVGIFLLHAFKDVSVSLATLAVSIRKEERGAPAANGSAAHSNYELLHNESTEDVEDRGPPFDSVSRRNGAMTSSLDG
;
A
#
# COMPACT_ATOMS: atom_id res chain seq x y z
N MET A 1 42.71 5.92 8.83
CA MET A 1 41.93 6.51 7.70
C MET A 1 40.87 5.57 7.10
N GLY A 2 40.96 4.23 7.11
CA GLY A 2 39.95 3.33 6.58
C GLY A 2 38.71 3.18 7.47
N GLN A 3 38.84 3.24 8.79
CA GLN A 3 37.79 2.99 9.75
C GLN A 3 36.82 4.17 9.90
N ASP A 4 37.27 5.40 9.68
CA ASP A 4 36.44 6.60 9.70
C ASP A 4 35.61 6.72 8.41
N ARG A 5 36.16 6.31 7.26
CA ARG A 5 35.45 6.32 5.98
C ARG A 5 34.23 5.39 6.00
N GLY A 6 34.37 4.19 6.56
CA GLY A 6 33.24 3.26 6.71
C GLY A 6 32.13 3.76 7.64
N LYS A 7 32.46 4.57 8.65
CA LYS A 7 31.46 5.21 9.51
C LYS A 7 30.68 6.31 8.76
N TYR A 8 31.36 7.14 7.98
CA TYR A 8 30.70 8.19 7.19
C TYR A 8 29.78 7.58 6.12
N ASP A 9 30.24 6.54 5.43
CA ASP A 9 29.45 5.83 4.42
C ASP A 9 28.17 5.23 5.04
N PHE A 10 28.27 4.61 6.23
CA PHE A 10 27.12 4.10 6.96
C PHE A 10 26.09 5.19 7.29
N TYR A 11 26.54 6.35 7.79
CA TYR A 11 25.62 7.45 8.11
C TYR A 11 24.99 8.07 6.86
N ILE A 12 25.72 8.14 5.74
CA ILE A 12 25.20 8.59 4.45
C ILE A 12 24.09 7.62 3.98
N GLY A 13 24.36 6.31 4.00
CA GLY A 13 23.38 5.30 3.64
C GLY A 13 22.12 5.34 4.52
N LEU A 14 22.29 5.52 5.82
CA LEU A 14 21.19 5.67 6.78
C LEU A 14 20.36 6.93 6.50
N ALA A 15 20.98 8.07 6.27
CA ALA A 15 20.30 9.32 5.95
C ALA A 15 19.53 9.23 4.64
N LEU A 16 20.11 8.61 3.61
CA LEU A 16 19.48 8.37 2.32
C LEU A 16 18.25 7.45 2.47
N ALA A 17 18.34 6.36 3.24
CA ALA A 17 17.23 5.43 3.46
C ALA A 17 16.06 6.09 4.23
N ILE A 18 16.36 6.89 5.25
CA ILE A 18 15.35 7.66 5.99
C ILE A 18 14.69 8.71 5.08
N SER A 19 15.48 9.47 4.32
CA SER A 19 14.97 10.47 3.37
C SER A 19 14.08 9.81 2.32
N SER A 20 14.52 8.67 1.74
CA SER A 20 13.73 7.87 0.82
C SER A 20 12.36 7.54 1.40
N SER A 21 12.31 7.05 2.64
CA SER A 21 11.07 6.68 3.32
C SER A 21 10.11 7.85 3.48
N ILE A 22 10.63 9.06 3.74
CA ILE A 22 9.83 10.29 3.83
C ILE A 22 9.27 10.66 2.46
N PHE A 23 10.08 10.63 1.41
CA PHE A 23 9.66 10.95 0.05
C PHE A 23 8.62 9.94 -0.47
N ILE A 24 8.83 8.65 -0.28
CA ILE A 24 7.90 7.61 -0.70
C ILE A 24 6.59 7.71 0.10
N GLY A 25 6.65 7.78 1.44
CA GLY A 25 5.48 7.91 2.29
C GLY A 25 4.67 9.18 2.00
N GLY A 26 5.34 10.32 1.82
CA GLY A 26 4.73 11.59 1.46
C GLY A 26 4.09 11.58 0.06
N SER A 27 4.65 10.82 -0.89
CA SER A 27 4.15 10.72 -2.26
C SER A 27 2.70 10.23 -2.33
N PHE A 28 2.34 9.24 -1.49
CA PHE A 28 0.97 8.72 -1.41
C PHE A 28 -0.02 9.81 -0.98
N ILE A 29 0.38 10.64 -0.01
CA ILE A 29 -0.46 11.74 0.50
C ILE A 29 -0.65 12.81 -0.56
N LEU A 30 0.41 13.20 -1.27
CA LEU A 30 0.34 14.18 -2.37
C LEU A 30 -0.57 13.69 -3.49
N LYS A 31 -0.42 12.43 -3.92
CA LYS A 31 -1.29 11.82 -4.93
C LYS A 31 -2.74 11.80 -4.48
N LYS A 32 -3.03 11.36 -3.25
CA LYS A 32 -4.39 11.33 -2.68
C LYS A 32 -4.99 12.75 -2.62
N LYS A 33 -4.21 13.74 -2.15
CA LYS A 33 -4.66 15.14 -2.11
C LYS A 33 -4.99 15.67 -3.52
N GLY A 34 -4.18 15.33 -4.53
CA GLY A 34 -4.46 15.65 -5.93
C GLY A 34 -5.79 15.06 -6.40
N LEU A 35 -6.02 13.77 -6.12
CA LEU A 35 -7.27 13.09 -6.47
C LEU A 35 -8.49 13.70 -5.77
N LEU A 36 -8.39 13.99 -4.46
CA LEU A 36 -9.46 14.63 -3.70
C LEU A 36 -9.76 16.06 -4.19
N ARG A 37 -8.75 16.82 -4.61
CA ARG A 37 -8.95 18.16 -5.19
C ARG A 37 -9.75 18.08 -6.48
N LEU A 38 -9.48 17.09 -7.33
CA LEU A 38 -10.22 16.88 -8.58
C LEU A 38 -11.67 16.43 -8.31
N ALA A 39 -11.87 15.55 -7.33
CA ALA A 39 -13.21 15.14 -6.92
C ALA A 39 -14.06 16.34 -6.47
N LYS A 40 -13.48 17.30 -5.73
CA LYS A 40 -14.13 18.54 -5.33
C LYS A 40 -14.47 19.47 -6.50
N LYS A 41 -13.70 19.42 -7.59
CA LYS A 41 -13.95 20.19 -8.82
C LYS A 41 -14.99 19.55 -9.75
N GLY A 42 -15.62 18.45 -9.34
CA GLY A 42 -16.60 17.74 -10.16
C GLY A 42 -16.03 16.98 -11.35
N SER A 43 -14.72 16.80 -11.42
CA SER A 43 -14.06 16.00 -12.45
C SER A 43 -14.34 14.52 -12.24
N MET A 44 -14.40 13.76 -13.35
CA MET A 44 -14.58 12.30 -13.28
C MET A 44 -13.47 11.67 -12.44
N ARG A 45 -13.87 10.92 -11.40
CA ARG A 45 -12.94 10.33 -10.43
C ARG A 45 -12.10 9.21 -11.07
N ALA A 46 -10.88 9.05 -10.60
CA ALA A 46 -9.98 7.97 -11.04
C ALA A 46 -10.62 6.59 -10.80
N GLY A 47 -11.33 6.41 -9.70
CA GLY A 47 -12.08 5.20 -9.38
C GLY A 47 -13.19 4.86 -10.38
N GLN A 48 -13.69 5.84 -11.10
CA GLN A 48 -14.69 5.71 -12.16
C GLN A 48 -14.08 5.64 -13.57
N GLY A 49 -12.76 5.55 -13.67
CA GLY A 49 -12.04 5.48 -14.95
C GLY A 49 -11.59 6.83 -15.50
N GLY A 50 -11.74 7.93 -14.74
CA GLY A 50 -11.28 9.26 -15.16
C GLY A 50 -9.76 9.39 -15.08
N HIS A 51 -9.16 10.14 -16.01
CA HIS A 51 -7.71 10.41 -16.07
C HIS A 51 -7.39 11.91 -15.85
N ALA A 52 -8.31 12.66 -15.24
CA ALA A 52 -8.14 14.09 -14.98
C ALA A 52 -6.94 14.40 -14.07
N TYR A 53 -6.48 13.42 -13.27
CA TYR A 53 -5.32 13.54 -12.39
C TYR A 53 -4.01 13.88 -13.14
N LEU A 54 -3.91 13.52 -14.42
CA LEU A 54 -2.75 13.89 -15.25
C LEU A 54 -2.61 15.41 -15.46
N LYS A 55 -3.68 16.19 -15.23
CA LYS A 55 -3.67 17.66 -15.30
C LYS A 55 -3.42 18.33 -13.94
N GLU A 56 -3.36 17.56 -12.85
CA GLU A 56 -3.20 18.10 -11.50
C GLU A 56 -1.74 18.10 -11.06
N TRP A 57 -1.16 19.28 -10.83
CA TRP A 57 0.25 19.42 -10.48
C TRP A 57 0.63 18.72 -9.15
N LEU A 58 -0.31 18.66 -8.21
CA LEU A 58 -0.10 18.01 -6.91
C LEU A 58 0.10 16.50 -7.07
N TRP A 59 -0.59 15.89 -8.03
CA TRP A 59 -0.40 14.48 -8.37
C TRP A 59 0.98 14.23 -8.97
N TRP A 60 1.44 15.11 -9.87
CA TRP A 60 2.79 15.06 -10.45
C TRP A 60 3.87 15.25 -9.38
N ALA A 61 3.67 16.19 -8.45
CA ALA A 61 4.58 16.37 -7.31
C ALA A 61 4.69 15.08 -6.49
N GLY A 62 3.58 14.37 -6.26
CA GLY A 62 3.59 13.07 -5.62
C GLY A 62 4.34 12.00 -6.43
N LEU A 63 4.16 11.98 -7.76
CA LEU A 63 4.87 11.02 -8.62
C LEU A 63 6.38 11.29 -8.63
N LEU A 64 6.79 12.53 -8.75
CA LEU A 64 8.21 12.95 -8.71
C LEU A 64 8.84 12.67 -7.34
N SER A 65 8.10 12.93 -6.25
CA SER A 65 8.54 12.60 -4.89
C SER A 65 8.78 11.09 -4.74
N MET A 66 7.90 10.25 -5.31
CA MET A 66 8.08 8.80 -5.30
C MET A 66 9.35 8.39 -6.05
N GLY A 67 9.56 8.94 -7.25
CA GLY A 67 10.76 8.68 -8.05
C GLY A 67 12.04 9.12 -7.34
N ALA A 68 12.05 10.29 -6.70
CA ALA A 68 13.17 10.77 -5.90
C ALA A 68 13.44 9.86 -4.69
N GLY A 69 12.38 9.39 -4.03
CA GLY A 69 12.48 8.44 -2.92
C GLY A 69 13.10 7.11 -3.35
N GLU A 70 12.65 6.55 -4.48
CA GLU A 70 13.20 5.30 -5.02
C GLU A 70 14.67 5.46 -5.44
N ALA A 71 15.04 6.60 -6.04
CA ALA A 71 16.43 6.89 -6.37
C ALA A 71 17.31 7.01 -5.12
N ALA A 72 16.82 7.66 -4.06
CA ALA A 72 17.52 7.76 -2.78
C ALA A 72 17.66 6.38 -2.10
N ASN A 73 16.63 5.54 -2.20
CA ASN A 73 16.66 4.16 -1.68
C ASN A 73 17.71 3.31 -2.42
N PHE A 74 17.73 3.42 -3.74
CA PHE A 74 18.74 2.74 -4.56
C PHE A 74 20.16 3.23 -4.20
N ALA A 75 20.37 4.54 -4.05
CA ALA A 75 21.64 5.09 -3.64
C ALA A 75 22.06 4.61 -2.23
N ALA A 76 21.11 4.46 -1.31
CA ALA A 76 21.39 3.98 0.05
C ALA A 76 22.05 2.59 0.07
N TYR A 77 21.70 1.70 -0.85
CA TYR A 77 22.31 0.37 -0.99
C TYR A 77 23.81 0.42 -1.39
N ALA A 78 24.27 1.52 -1.98
CA ALA A 78 25.67 1.70 -2.30
C ALA A 78 26.52 2.02 -1.07
N PHE A 79 25.93 2.57 -0.01
CA PHE A 79 26.62 3.05 1.18
C PHE A 79 26.34 2.22 2.44
N ALA A 80 25.20 1.50 2.49
CA ALA A 80 24.80 0.72 3.65
C ALA A 80 24.33 -0.69 3.24
N PRO A 81 24.49 -1.69 4.12
CA PRO A 81 24.08 -3.06 3.82
C PRO A 81 22.56 -3.17 3.68
N ALA A 82 22.13 -4.10 2.82
CA ALA A 82 20.71 -4.36 2.54
C ALA A 82 19.91 -4.72 3.81
N THR A 83 20.54 -5.41 4.76
CA THR A 83 19.95 -5.75 6.07
C THR A 83 19.52 -4.55 6.90
N LEU A 84 20.10 -3.37 6.64
CA LEU A 84 19.71 -2.11 7.26
C LEU A 84 18.72 -1.32 6.38
N VAL A 85 19.02 -1.18 5.09
CA VAL A 85 18.26 -0.33 4.17
C VAL A 85 16.85 -0.88 3.97
N THR A 86 16.69 -2.20 3.85
CA THR A 86 15.39 -2.83 3.57
C THR A 86 14.36 -2.61 4.69
N PRO A 87 14.67 -2.85 5.98
CA PRO A 87 13.74 -2.52 7.06
C PRO A 87 13.38 -1.03 7.13
N LEU A 88 14.34 -0.16 6.81
CA LEU A 88 14.10 1.27 6.75
C LEU A 88 13.16 1.67 5.60
N GLY A 89 13.15 0.91 4.50
CA GLY A 89 12.16 1.09 3.44
C GLY A 89 10.72 0.93 3.94
N ALA A 90 10.48 0.00 4.88
CA ALA A 90 9.17 -0.18 5.52
C ALA A 90 8.73 1.05 6.37
N LEU A 91 9.66 1.92 6.78
CA LEU A 91 9.35 3.17 7.48
C LEU A 91 8.46 4.09 6.62
N SER A 92 8.52 4.00 5.29
CA SER A 92 7.66 4.75 4.38
C SER A 92 6.17 4.51 4.65
N VAL A 93 5.81 3.31 5.06
CA VAL A 93 4.44 2.94 5.43
C VAL A 93 4.01 3.67 6.71
N LEU A 94 4.90 3.72 7.71
CA LEU A 94 4.62 4.45 8.96
C LEU A 94 4.52 5.95 8.70
N VAL A 95 5.42 6.52 7.90
CA VAL A 95 5.37 7.93 7.47
C VAL A 95 4.06 8.21 6.76
N SER A 96 3.64 7.37 5.82
CA SER A 96 2.36 7.51 5.13
C SER A 96 1.17 7.45 6.11
N ALA A 97 1.17 6.54 7.07
CA ALA A 97 0.11 6.42 8.06
C ALA A 97 0.00 7.66 8.97
N VAL A 98 1.14 8.20 9.42
CA VAL A 98 1.19 9.44 10.23
C VAL A 98 0.69 10.64 9.42
N LEU A 99 1.22 10.81 8.20
CA LEU A 99 0.84 11.92 7.32
C LEU A 99 -0.62 11.83 6.88
N SER A 100 -1.16 10.63 6.63
CA SER A 100 -2.59 10.47 6.29
C SER A 100 -3.49 10.82 7.46
N SER A 101 -3.11 10.47 8.68
CA SER A 101 -3.85 10.86 9.87
C SER A 101 -3.88 12.38 10.05
N TYR A 102 -2.78 13.07 9.75
CA TYR A 102 -2.67 14.52 9.92
C TYR A 102 -3.32 15.30 8.76
N PHE A 103 -3.02 14.94 7.51
CA PHE A 103 -3.43 15.71 6.32
C PHE A 103 -4.75 15.27 5.70
N LEU A 104 -5.14 14.00 5.88
CA LEU A 104 -6.33 13.42 5.26
C LEU A 104 -7.41 13.10 6.29
N THR A 105 -7.11 13.27 7.60
CA THR A 105 -7.99 12.87 8.72
C THR A 105 -8.39 11.40 8.72
N GLU A 106 -7.60 10.56 8.04
CA GLU A 106 -7.77 9.12 7.99
C GLU A 106 -7.09 8.47 9.20
N ARG A 107 -7.85 7.81 10.07
CA ARG A 107 -7.31 7.15 11.27
C ARG A 107 -7.46 5.65 11.18
N LEU A 108 -6.37 4.95 11.52
CA LEU A 108 -6.41 3.51 11.73
C LEU A 108 -6.89 3.19 13.15
N ASN A 109 -7.81 2.22 13.27
CA ASN A 109 -8.19 1.62 14.54
C ASN A 109 -7.01 0.82 15.13
N LEU A 110 -7.16 0.30 16.34
CA LEU A 110 -6.09 -0.46 17.02
C LEU A 110 -5.68 -1.70 16.21
N HIS A 111 -6.63 -2.46 15.70
CA HIS A 111 -6.37 -3.66 14.88
C HIS A 111 -5.64 -3.30 13.60
N GLY A 112 -6.00 -2.17 12.96
CA GLY A 112 -5.30 -1.66 11.79
C GLY A 112 -3.84 -1.29 12.07
N LYS A 113 -3.56 -0.65 13.21
CA LYS A 113 -2.18 -0.34 13.63
C LYS A 113 -1.37 -1.60 13.87
N LEU A 114 -1.97 -2.61 14.53
CA LEU A 114 -1.33 -3.89 14.81
C LEU A 114 -1.09 -4.68 13.51
N GLY A 115 -2.07 -4.70 12.63
CA GLY A 115 -1.95 -5.32 11.30
C GLY A 115 -0.85 -4.68 10.44
N CYS A 116 -0.74 -3.35 10.47
CA CYS A 116 0.35 -2.61 9.81
C CYS A 116 1.72 -3.01 10.37
N LEU A 117 1.86 -3.06 11.69
CA LEU A 117 3.11 -3.47 12.35
C LEU A 117 3.50 -4.90 11.99
N LEU A 118 2.56 -5.85 12.06
CA LEU A 118 2.79 -7.25 11.69
C LEU A 118 3.17 -7.39 10.21
N SER A 119 2.51 -6.64 9.32
CA SER A 119 2.83 -6.66 7.90
C SER A 119 4.25 -6.16 7.62
N ILE A 120 4.69 -5.11 8.33
CA ILE A 120 6.06 -4.58 8.23
C ILE A 120 7.08 -5.58 8.77
N LEU A 121 6.82 -6.17 9.94
CA LEU A 121 7.72 -7.17 10.54
C LEU A 121 7.84 -8.41 9.66
N GLY A 122 6.72 -8.93 9.16
CA GLY A 122 6.71 -10.09 8.27
C GLY A 122 7.42 -9.82 6.95
N SER A 123 7.21 -8.65 6.33
CA SER A 123 7.91 -8.23 5.12
C SER A 123 9.41 -8.09 5.36
N THR A 124 9.83 -7.50 6.47
CA THR A 124 11.23 -7.38 6.87
C THR A 124 11.89 -8.75 7.05
N THR A 125 11.21 -9.67 7.76
CA THR A 125 11.67 -11.05 7.93
C THR A 125 11.84 -11.76 6.60
N MET A 126 10.84 -11.62 5.71
CA MET A 126 10.89 -12.22 4.37
C MET A 126 12.07 -11.70 3.55
N VAL A 127 12.35 -10.40 3.58
CA VAL A 127 13.44 -9.81 2.81
C VAL A 127 14.83 -10.17 3.37
N ILE A 128 14.96 -10.27 4.72
CA ILE A 128 16.24 -10.67 5.34
C ILE A 128 16.63 -12.10 4.96
N HIS A 129 15.65 -13.00 4.82
CA HIS A 129 15.84 -14.39 4.42
C HIS A 129 15.70 -14.60 2.91
N ALA A 130 15.40 -13.53 2.14
CA ALA A 130 15.36 -13.62 0.70
C ALA A 130 16.75 -13.96 0.14
N PRO A 131 16.83 -14.80 -0.88
CA PRO A 131 18.11 -15.13 -1.52
C PRO A 131 18.77 -13.86 -2.08
N LYS A 132 20.10 -13.87 -2.10
CA LYS A 132 20.88 -12.78 -2.71
C LYS A 132 20.77 -12.90 -4.22
N GLU A 133 20.40 -11.80 -4.86
CA GLU A 133 20.31 -11.76 -6.32
C GLU A 133 21.67 -12.02 -6.97
N GLU A 134 21.68 -12.91 -7.98
CA GLU A 134 22.84 -13.15 -8.81
C GLU A 134 23.08 -11.95 -9.75
N GLU A 135 24.28 -11.40 -9.79
CA GLU A 135 24.61 -10.31 -10.69
C GLU A 135 24.64 -10.81 -12.16
N ILE A 136 23.72 -10.30 -12.97
CA ILE A 136 23.71 -10.59 -14.41
C ILE A 136 24.65 -9.61 -15.12
N ALA A 137 25.67 -10.15 -15.75
CA ALA A 137 26.71 -9.35 -16.40
C ALA A 137 26.33 -8.85 -17.81
N SER A 138 25.40 -9.52 -18.51
CA SER A 138 25.11 -9.18 -19.89
C SER A 138 23.61 -9.25 -20.25
N LEU A 139 23.21 -8.44 -21.24
CA LEU A 139 21.86 -8.46 -21.79
C LEU A 139 21.50 -9.80 -22.44
N LYS A 140 22.50 -10.55 -22.94
CA LYS A 140 22.29 -11.90 -23.49
C LYS A 140 21.92 -12.91 -22.41
N ASP A 141 22.52 -12.81 -21.22
CA ASP A 141 22.22 -13.69 -20.10
C ASP A 141 20.86 -13.36 -19.52
N MET A 142 20.50 -12.07 -19.46
CA MET A 142 19.13 -11.65 -19.13
C MET A 142 18.11 -12.22 -20.11
N ALA A 143 18.40 -12.20 -21.41
CA ALA A 143 17.54 -12.81 -22.43
C ALA A 143 17.29 -14.29 -22.17
N LYS A 144 18.34 -15.06 -21.84
CA LYS A 144 18.20 -16.49 -21.52
C LYS A 144 17.31 -16.73 -20.31
N LYS A 145 17.47 -15.93 -19.24
CA LYS A 145 16.64 -16.04 -18.04
C LYS A 145 15.18 -15.66 -18.31
N LEU A 146 14.93 -14.64 -19.13
CA LEU A 146 13.57 -14.23 -19.52
C LEU A 146 12.84 -15.27 -20.40
N VAL A 147 13.56 -16.05 -21.19
CA VAL A 147 13.02 -17.12 -22.06
C VAL A 147 13.02 -18.47 -21.34
N ASP A 148 13.53 -18.56 -20.11
CA ASP A 148 13.47 -19.78 -19.31
C ASP A 148 12.01 -20.25 -19.17
N PRO A 149 11.70 -21.54 -19.44
CA PRO A 149 10.34 -22.06 -19.38
C PRO A 149 9.62 -21.76 -18.05
N GLY A 150 10.33 -21.83 -16.93
CA GLY A 150 9.78 -21.52 -15.62
C GLY A 150 9.31 -20.08 -15.51
N PHE A 151 10.13 -19.13 -15.97
CA PHE A 151 9.76 -17.72 -15.96
C PHE A 151 8.64 -17.39 -16.98
N VAL A 152 8.69 -17.98 -18.18
CA VAL A 152 7.64 -17.77 -19.20
C VAL A 152 6.28 -18.25 -18.70
N VAL A 153 6.21 -19.43 -18.07
CA VAL A 153 4.98 -19.95 -17.48
C VAL A 153 4.48 -19.01 -16.36
N PHE A 154 5.36 -18.59 -15.48
CA PHE A 154 5.03 -17.65 -14.40
C PHE A 154 4.52 -16.31 -14.95
N ALA A 155 5.25 -15.69 -15.88
CA ALA A 155 4.87 -14.41 -16.48
C ALA A 155 3.52 -14.52 -17.22
N THR A 156 3.29 -15.63 -17.94
CA THR A 156 2.00 -15.89 -18.59
C THR A 156 0.87 -16.02 -17.56
N LEU A 157 1.09 -16.77 -16.48
CA LEU A 157 0.12 -16.91 -15.41
C LEU A 157 -0.21 -15.54 -14.77
N VAL A 158 0.80 -14.74 -14.46
CA VAL A 158 0.65 -13.39 -13.90
C VAL A 158 -0.18 -12.50 -14.84
N VAL A 159 0.10 -12.53 -16.14
CA VAL A 159 -0.66 -11.75 -17.14
C VAL A 159 -2.11 -12.23 -17.20
N ILE A 160 -2.36 -13.54 -17.21
CA ILE A 160 -3.73 -14.11 -17.21
C ILE A 160 -4.48 -13.68 -15.94
N VAL A 161 -3.86 -13.81 -14.77
CA VAL A 161 -4.46 -13.37 -13.50
C VAL A 161 -4.76 -11.88 -13.55
N ALA A 162 -3.82 -11.05 -13.99
CA ALA A 162 -4.03 -9.62 -14.14
C ALA A 162 -5.20 -9.29 -15.07
N LEU A 163 -5.31 -9.95 -16.22
CA LEU A 163 -6.41 -9.75 -17.17
C LEU A 163 -7.77 -10.17 -16.57
N ILE A 164 -7.82 -11.30 -15.86
CA ILE A 164 -9.05 -11.74 -15.17
C ILE A 164 -9.45 -10.68 -14.12
N PHE A 165 -8.48 -10.21 -13.33
CA PHE A 165 -8.75 -9.18 -12.32
C PHE A 165 -9.19 -7.86 -12.96
N ILE A 166 -8.59 -7.45 -14.08
CA ILE A 166 -8.93 -6.22 -14.80
C ILE A 166 -10.34 -6.28 -15.40
N PHE A 167 -10.66 -7.35 -16.13
CA PHE A 167 -11.88 -7.41 -16.92
C PHE A 167 -13.08 -8.04 -16.22
N VAL A 168 -12.85 -8.95 -15.25
CA VAL A 168 -13.92 -9.68 -14.58
C VAL A 168 -14.12 -9.19 -13.14
N VAL A 169 -13.05 -9.14 -12.36
CA VAL A 169 -13.14 -8.86 -10.91
C VAL A 169 -13.27 -7.37 -10.63
N SER A 170 -12.46 -6.55 -11.30
CA SER A 170 -12.42 -5.10 -11.07
C SER A 170 -13.78 -4.40 -11.36
N PRO A 171 -14.52 -4.70 -12.43
CA PRO A 171 -15.81 -4.08 -12.66
C PRO A 171 -16.87 -4.45 -11.62
N ARG A 172 -16.77 -5.66 -11.04
CA ARG A 172 -17.76 -6.18 -10.09
C ARG A 172 -17.44 -5.83 -8.63
N HIS A 173 -16.19 -5.95 -8.23
CA HIS A 173 -15.76 -5.89 -6.84
C HIS A 173 -14.71 -4.80 -6.56
N GLY A 174 -14.22 -4.09 -7.58
CA GLY A 174 -13.15 -3.11 -7.40
C GLY A 174 -13.54 -1.91 -6.51
N GLN A 175 -14.80 -1.51 -6.52
CA GLN A 175 -15.31 -0.41 -5.70
C GLN A 175 -15.47 -0.79 -4.21
N THR A 176 -15.60 -2.08 -3.91
CA THR A 176 -15.89 -2.58 -2.56
C THR A 176 -14.69 -3.23 -1.90
N ASN A 177 -13.77 -3.79 -2.69
CA ASN A 177 -12.63 -4.54 -2.18
C ASN A 177 -11.29 -3.95 -2.65
N ILE A 178 -10.53 -3.42 -1.70
CA ILE A 178 -9.20 -2.82 -1.91
C ILE A 178 -8.21 -3.81 -2.54
N LEU A 179 -8.30 -5.10 -2.17
CA LEU A 179 -7.37 -6.15 -2.63
C LEU A 179 -7.40 -6.31 -4.15
N VAL A 180 -8.53 -6.03 -4.80
CA VAL A 180 -8.67 -6.16 -6.26
C VAL A 180 -7.68 -5.24 -6.98
N TYR A 181 -7.68 -3.97 -6.67
CA TYR A 181 -6.79 -3.01 -7.31
C TYR A 181 -5.33 -3.22 -6.91
N ILE A 182 -5.10 -3.53 -5.64
CA ILE A 182 -3.74 -3.75 -5.14
C ILE A 182 -3.11 -5.00 -5.75
N THR A 183 -3.86 -6.09 -5.92
CA THR A 183 -3.35 -7.30 -6.60
C THR A 183 -2.94 -6.97 -8.04
N ILE A 184 -3.77 -6.25 -8.81
CA ILE A 184 -3.42 -5.83 -10.17
C ILE A 184 -2.11 -5.01 -10.17
N CYS A 185 -2.03 -3.99 -9.31
CA CYS A 185 -0.84 -3.15 -9.20
C CYS A 185 0.41 -3.95 -8.87
N SER A 186 0.31 -4.89 -7.93
CA SER A 186 1.45 -5.61 -7.38
C SER A 186 2.00 -6.66 -8.33
N VAL A 187 1.12 -7.45 -8.97
CA VAL A 187 1.57 -8.50 -9.90
C VAL A 187 2.14 -7.91 -11.19
N ILE A 188 1.52 -6.85 -11.73
CA ILE A 188 2.06 -6.12 -12.88
C ILE A 188 3.33 -5.37 -12.49
N GLY A 189 3.38 -4.81 -11.27
CA GLY A 189 4.55 -4.14 -10.73
C GLY A 189 5.77 -5.05 -10.61
N ALA A 190 5.58 -6.32 -10.27
CA ALA A 190 6.67 -7.30 -10.24
C ALA A 190 7.29 -7.52 -11.64
N LEU A 191 6.47 -7.59 -12.69
CA LEU A 191 6.96 -7.67 -14.06
C LEU A 191 7.68 -6.37 -14.48
N SER A 192 7.18 -5.21 -14.04
CA SER A 192 7.84 -3.93 -14.33
C SER A 192 9.25 -3.86 -13.73
N VAL A 193 9.46 -4.39 -12.52
CA VAL A 193 10.79 -4.46 -11.88
C VAL A 193 11.74 -5.33 -12.69
N SER A 194 11.29 -6.46 -13.23
CA SER A 194 12.11 -7.30 -14.14
C SER A 194 12.51 -6.55 -15.41
N CYS A 195 11.61 -5.75 -15.97
CA CYS A 195 11.92 -4.89 -17.12
C CYS A 195 12.94 -3.80 -16.74
N VAL A 196 12.81 -3.17 -15.58
CA VAL A 196 13.77 -2.15 -15.08
C VAL A 196 15.16 -2.76 -14.91
N LYS A 197 15.26 -3.96 -14.32
CA LYS A 197 16.54 -4.66 -14.16
C LYS A 197 17.20 -4.93 -15.52
N GLY A 198 16.44 -5.46 -16.49
CA GLY A 198 16.95 -5.69 -17.84
C GLY A 198 17.39 -4.42 -18.56
N LEU A 199 16.64 -3.33 -18.42
CA LEU A 199 17.03 -2.01 -18.96
C LEU A 199 18.25 -1.42 -18.22
N GLY A 200 18.40 -1.65 -16.92
CA GLY A 200 19.59 -1.26 -16.17
C GLY A 200 20.87 -1.92 -16.71
N ILE A 201 20.79 -3.22 -17.06
CA ILE A 201 21.87 -3.95 -17.73
C ILE A 201 22.14 -3.36 -19.12
N ALA A 202 21.09 -3.07 -19.89
CA ALA A 202 21.22 -2.45 -21.20
C ALA A 202 21.93 -1.08 -21.11
N ILE A 203 21.58 -0.25 -20.13
CA ILE A 203 22.24 1.04 -19.89
C ILE A 203 23.72 0.87 -19.52
N LYS A 204 24.05 -0.08 -18.61
CA LYS A 204 25.44 -0.40 -18.28
C LYS A 204 26.25 -0.79 -19.51
N GLU A 205 25.71 -1.66 -20.37
CA GLU A 205 26.35 -2.07 -21.64
C GLU A 205 26.50 -0.90 -22.63
N ALA A 206 25.51 0.01 -22.70
CA ALA A 206 25.59 1.21 -23.55
C ALA A 206 26.70 2.15 -23.07
N ILE A 207 26.84 2.38 -21.76
CA ILE A 207 27.92 3.18 -21.17
C ILE A 207 29.29 2.53 -21.46
N ALA A 208 29.35 1.19 -21.46
CA ALA A 208 30.58 0.45 -21.84
C ALA A 208 30.89 0.47 -23.34
N GLY A 209 30.17 1.25 -24.14
CA GLY A 209 30.39 1.45 -25.58
C GLY A 209 29.79 0.38 -26.49
N LYS A 210 28.97 -0.54 -25.96
CA LYS A 210 28.25 -1.53 -26.76
C LYS A 210 27.02 -0.92 -27.43
N ASN A 211 26.74 -1.31 -28.65
CA ASN A 211 25.60 -0.79 -29.42
C ASN A 211 24.29 -1.49 -29.03
N VAL A 212 23.70 -1.10 -27.88
CA VAL A 212 22.50 -1.70 -27.30
C VAL A 212 21.24 -1.36 -28.09
N PHE A 213 21.21 -0.23 -28.80
CA PHE A 213 20.06 0.21 -29.61
C PHE A 213 19.71 -0.74 -30.74
N LYS A 214 20.66 -1.57 -31.20
CA LYS A 214 20.42 -2.64 -32.21
C LYS A 214 19.81 -3.90 -31.61
N ASN A 215 19.75 -4.02 -30.27
CA ASN A 215 19.23 -5.21 -29.64
C ASN A 215 17.70 -5.09 -29.48
N PRO A 216 16.89 -5.94 -30.11
CA PRO A 216 15.43 -5.87 -30.00
C PRO A 216 14.92 -6.07 -28.57
N LEU A 217 15.65 -6.80 -27.72
CA LEU A 217 15.28 -7.02 -26.34
C LEU A 217 15.17 -5.72 -25.54
N ALA A 218 16.08 -4.75 -25.75
CA ALA A 218 16.04 -3.47 -25.05
C ALA A 218 14.73 -2.70 -25.34
N TRP A 219 14.25 -2.76 -26.59
CA TRP A 219 12.99 -2.13 -26.99
C TRP A 219 11.77 -2.87 -26.43
N VAL A 220 11.78 -4.21 -26.43
CA VAL A 220 10.70 -5.00 -25.82
C VAL A 220 10.59 -4.71 -24.32
N LEU A 221 11.71 -4.64 -23.62
CA LEU A 221 11.74 -4.30 -22.19
C LEU A 221 11.25 -2.87 -21.93
N LEU A 222 11.62 -1.91 -22.79
CA LEU A 222 11.16 -0.52 -22.67
C LEU A 222 9.65 -0.40 -22.87
N VAL A 223 9.10 -1.00 -23.93
CA VAL A 223 7.66 -0.99 -24.20
C VAL A 223 6.91 -1.73 -23.10
N GLY A 224 7.42 -2.90 -22.67
CA GLY A 224 6.87 -3.65 -21.55
C GLY A 224 6.85 -2.84 -20.26
N LEU A 225 7.93 -2.12 -19.95
CA LEU A 225 8.00 -1.24 -18.78
C LEU A 225 6.94 -0.14 -18.84
N VAL A 226 6.83 0.57 -19.96
CA VAL A 226 5.84 1.65 -20.12
C VAL A 226 4.42 1.11 -19.94
N GLY A 227 4.09 -0.03 -20.53
CA GLY A 227 2.79 -0.69 -20.38
C GLY A 227 2.50 -1.10 -18.94
N CYS A 228 3.45 -1.77 -18.28
CA CYS A 228 3.31 -2.20 -16.90
C CYS A 228 3.16 -1.02 -15.93
N VAL A 229 4.02 0.00 -16.03
CA VAL A 229 4.00 1.17 -15.16
C VAL A 229 2.71 1.97 -15.36
N SER A 230 2.26 2.16 -16.61
CA SER A 230 0.99 2.86 -16.89
C SER A 230 -0.20 2.15 -16.26
N THR A 231 -0.26 0.82 -16.36
CA THR A 231 -1.32 0.01 -15.74
C THR A 231 -1.22 0.07 -14.21
N GLN A 232 -0.03 -0.09 -13.66
CA GLN A 232 0.23 -0.02 -12.23
C GLN A 232 -0.23 1.32 -11.63
N ILE A 233 0.16 2.43 -12.24
CA ILE A 233 -0.22 3.78 -11.80
C ILE A 233 -1.73 3.96 -11.87
N ASN A 234 -2.37 3.53 -12.95
CA ASN A 234 -3.81 3.65 -13.12
C ASN A 234 -4.58 2.94 -11.99
N TYR A 235 -4.25 1.69 -11.69
CA TYR A 235 -4.94 0.94 -10.64
C TYR A 235 -4.58 1.39 -9.22
N LEU A 236 -3.35 1.84 -9.00
CA LEU A 236 -2.95 2.47 -7.74
C LEU A 236 -3.74 3.76 -7.48
N ASN A 237 -3.94 4.59 -8.51
CA ASN A 237 -4.76 5.79 -8.38
C ASN A 237 -6.22 5.46 -8.08
N LYS A 238 -6.79 4.39 -8.67
CA LYS A 238 -8.13 3.90 -8.34
C LYS A 238 -8.23 3.47 -6.88
N ALA A 239 -7.23 2.73 -6.38
CA ALA A 239 -7.18 2.32 -4.98
C ALA A 239 -7.10 3.55 -4.04
N LEU A 240 -6.21 4.51 -4.33
CA LEU A 240 -6.06 5.74 -3.53
C LEU A 240 -7.28 6.66 -3.59
N ASP A 241 -8.02 6.68 -4.70
CA ASP A 241 -9.21 7.51 -4.83
C ASP A 241 -10.38 6.98 -3.99
N ILE A 242 -10.55 5.67 -3.93
CA ILE A 242 -11.71 5.03 -3.30
C ILE A 242 -11.45 4.72 -1.81
N PHE A 243 -10.25 4.21 -1.48
CA PHE A 243 -9.93 3.70 -0.14
C PHE A 243 -9.02 4.65 0.63
N ASN A 244 -8.97 4.47 1.95
CA ASN A 244 -8.11 5.24 2.83
C ASN A 244 -6.63 4.93 2.56
N THR A 245 -5.81 5.98 2.46
CA THR A 245 -4.38 5.86 2.20
C THR A 245 -3.66 5.05 3.28
N SER A 246 -4.10 5.18 4.53
CA SER A 246 -3.58 4.40 5.67
C SER A 246 -3.75 2.89 5.53
N LEU A 247 -4.73 2.44 4.72
CA LEU A 247 -4.93 1.02 4.38
C LEU A 247 -4.22 0.65 3.08
N VAL A 248 -4.32 1.51 2.06
CA VAL A 248 -3.74 1.26 0.74
C VAL A 248 -2.23 1.07 0.83
N THR A 249 -1.53 1.95 1.55
CA THR A 249 -0.06 1.97 1.58
C THR A 249 0.55 0.68 2.15
N PRO A 250 0.17 0.20 3.36
CA PRO A 250 0.76 -1.01 3.91
C PRO A 250 0.38 -2.26 3.10
N ILE A 251 -0.86 -2.37 2.65
CA ILE A 251 -1.30 -3.53 1.86
C ILE A 251 -0.58 -3.57 0.51
N TYR A 252 -0.46 -2.41 -0.15
CA TYR A 252 0.29 -2.29 -1.40
C TYR A 252 1.77 -2.65 -1.21
N TYR A 253 2.43 -2.10 -0.19
CA TYR A 253 3.83 -2.39 0.11
C TYR A 253 4.08 -3.90 0.23
N VAL A 254 3.25 -4.58 1.00
CA VAL A 254 3.39 -6.01 1.23
C VAL A 254 3.14 -6.84 -0.02
N PHE A 255 2.02 -6.59 -0.73
CA PHE A 255 1.70 -7.32 -1.96
C PHE A 255 2.76 -7.09 -3.04
N PHE A 256 3.21 -5.85 -3.19
CA PHE A 256 4.24 -5.49 -4.15
C PHE A 256 5.56 -6.19 -3.82
N THR A 257 6.05 -6.09 -2.58
CA THR A 257 7.29 -6.72 -2.14
C THR A 257 7.24 -8.24 -2.30
N THR A 258 6.14 -8.87 -1.89
CA THR A 258 5.95 -10.33 -2.06
C THR A 258 5.96 -10.72 -3.54
N SER A 259 5.24 -9.98 -4.38
CA SER A 259 5.20 -10.26 -5.83
C SER A 259 6.56 -10.09 -6.48
N VAL A 260 7.32 -9.05 -6.11
CA VAL A 260 8.67 -8.80 -6.62
C VAL A 260 9.63 -9.90 -6.19
N LEU A 261 9.62 -10.29 -4.91
CA LEU A 261 10.48 -11.38 -4.41
C LEU A 261 10.15 -12.70 -5.09
N THR A 262 8.87 -13.03 -5.26
CA THR A 262 8.46 -14.25 -5.98
C THR A 262 8.92 -14.21 -7.43
N CYS A 263 8.77 -13.09 -8.10
CA CYS A 263 9.20 -12.90 -9.49
C CYS A 263 10.73 -13.03 -9.62
N SER A 264 11.48 -12.38 -8.73
CA SER A 264 12.96 -12.48 -8.69
C SER A 264 13.42 -13.91 -8.43
N ALA A 265 12.83 -14.57 -7.44
CA ALA A 265 13.19 -15.94 -7.11
C ALA A 265 13.00 -16.90 -8.29
N ILE A 266 11.91 -16.74 -9.07
CA ILE A 266 11.65 -17.55 -10.27
C ILE A 266 12.60 -17.19 -11.40
N LEU A 267 12.82 -15.90 -11.66
CA LEU A 267 13.67 -15.42 -12.75
C LEU A 267 15.13 -15.83 -12.57
N PHE A 268 15.64 -15.77 -11.34
CA PHE A 268 17.04 -16.05 -11.04
C PHE A 268 17.30 -17.47 -10.53
N LYS A 269 16.22 -18.28 -10.29
CA LYS A 269 16.31 -19.65 -9.73
C LYS A 269 17.02 -19.71 -8.38
N GLU A 270 16.78 -18.71 -7.56
CA GLU A 270 17.50 -18.48 -6.31
C GLU A 270 17.22 -19.54 -5.24
N TRP A 271 16.09 -20.26 -5.34
CA TRP A 271 15.73 -21.32 -4.39
C TRP A 271 16.66 -22.51 -4.38
N GLU A 272 17.37 -22.78 -5.47
CA GLU A 272 18.31 -23.91 -5.55
C GLU A 272 19.48 -23.76 -4.56
N HIS A 273 19.74 -22.52 -4.10
CA HIS A 273 20.84 -22.19 -3.21
C HIS A 273 20.37 -21.75 -1.81
N MET A 274 19.07 -21.80 -1.52
CA MET A 274 18.54 -21.42 -0.21
C MET A 274 18.76 -22.49 0.85
N GLY A 275 19.30 -22.09 2.00
CA GLY A 275 19.38 -22.94 3.19
C GLY A 275 17.99 -23.19 3.81
N ALA A 276 17.83 -24.30 4.53
CA ALA A 276 16.57 -24.62 5.22
C ALA A 276 16.10 -23.49 6.17
N GLY A 277 17.04 -22.79 6.81
CA GLY A 277 16.77 -21.64 7.67
C GLY A 277 16.14 -20.47 6.92
N ASP A 278 16.62 -20.19 5.71
CA ASP A 278 16.13 -19.10 4.87
C ASP A 278 14.72 -19.42 4.32
N VAL A 279 14.47 -20.68 3.96
CA VAL A 279 13.15 -21.13 3.56
C VAL A 279 12.13 -20.97 4.70
N ILE A 280 12.50 -21.41 5.91
CA ILE A 280 11.64 -21.28 7.10
C ILE A 280 11.42 -19.79 7.43
N GLY A 281 12.45 -18.96 7.38
CA GLY A 281 12.36 -17.52 7.61
C GLY A 281 11.43 -16.83 6.60
N THR A 282 11.56 -17.15 5.32
CA THR A 282 10.72 -16.61 4.25
C THR A 282 9.25 -17.03 4.44
N LEU A 283 8.98 -18.31 4.74
CA LEU A 283 7.63 -18.80 5.00
C LEU A 283 7.02 -18.18 6.27
N SER A 284 7.80 -18.04 7.34
CA SER A 284 7.36 -17.39 8.58
C SER A 284 7.02 -15.91 8.34
N GLY A 285 7.86 -15.19 7.60
CA GLY A 285 7.59 -13.82 7.17
C GLY A 285 6.29 -13.72 6.37
N PHE A 286 6.08 -14.61 5.41
CA PHE A 286 4.88 -14.65 4.59
C PHE A 286 3.60 -14.90 5.40
N LEU A 287 3.60 -15.86 6.34
CA LEU A 287 2.48 -16.10 7.23
C LEU A 287 2.17 -14.91 8.13
N THR A 288 3.21 -14.26 8.67
CA THR A 288 3.08 -13.03 9.47
C THR A 288 2.42 -11.91 8.66
N ILE A 289 2.78 -11.75 7.40
CA ILE A 289 2.17 -10.82 6.45
C ILE A 289 0.68 -11.11 6.28
N ILE A 290 0.31 -12.37 6.04
CA ILE A 290 -1.10 -12.76 5.87
C ILE A 290 -1.93 -12.38 7.09
N VAL A 291 -1.44 -12.66 8.30
CA VAL A 291 -2.11 -12.25 9.53
C VAL A 291 -2.21 -10.74 9.65
N GLY A 292 -1.16 -10.01 9.31
CA GLY A 292 -1.16 -8.54 9.31
C GLY A 292 -2.21 -7.94 8.37
N ILE A 293 -2.30 -8.44 7.14
CA ILE A 293 -3.30 -8.00 6.16
C ILE A 293 -4.71 -8.38 6.60
N PHE A 294 -4.89 -9.56 7.18
CA PHE A 294 -6.18 -9.99 7.72
C PHE A 294 -6.66 -9.01 8.80
N LEU A 295 -5.81 -8.63 9.74
CA LEU A 295 -6.14 -7.64 10.77
C LEU A 295 -6.48 -6.26 10.17
N LEU A 296 -5.72 -5.81 9.17
CA LEU A 296 -5.97 -4.55 8.49
C LEU A 296 -7.33 -4.51 7.79
N HIS A 297 -7.72 -5.62 7.15
CA HIS A 297 -8.91 -5.65 6.29
C HIS A 297 -10.17 -6.10 7.02
N ALA A 298 -10.10 -7.16 7.83
CA ALA A 298 -11.26 -7.75 8.49
C ALA A 298 -11.84 -6.85 9.60
N PHE A 299 -11.00 -6.11 10.30
CA PHE A 299 -11.40 -5.27 11.45
C PHE A 299 -11.35 -3.77 11.15
N LYS A 300 -11.37 -3.37 9.87
CA LYS A 300 -11.32 -1.95 9.47
C LYS A 300 -12.44 -1.09 10.06
N ASP A 301 -13.63 -1.68 10.23
CA ASP A 301 -14.85 -1.00 10.69
C ASP A 301 -15.10 -1.17 12.21
N VAL A 302 -14.22 -1.90 12.91
CA VAL A 302 -14.35 -2.15 14.36
C VAL A 302 -13.67 -1.02 15.14
N SER A 303 -14.45 -0.19 15.83
CA SER A 303 -13.97 0.95 16.62
C SER A 303 -13.49 0.52 18.01
N VAL A 304 -12.37 -0.19 18.10
CA VAL A 304 -11.68 -0.45 19.38
C VAL A 304 -10.58 0.58 19.57
N SER A 305 -10.70 1.43 20.60
CA SER A 305 -9.68 2.37 21.00
C SER A 305 -8.81 1.78 22.13
N LEU A 306 -7.51 2.14 22.17
CA LEU A 306 -6.62 1.80 23.28
C LEU A 306 -7.16 2.32 24.64
N ALA A 307 -7.88 3.43 24.62
CA ALA A 307 -8.51 3.98 25.83
C ALA A 307 -9.62 3.07 26.35
N THR A 308 -10.43 2.49 25.46
CA THR A 308 -11.49 1.54 25.83
C THR A 308 -10.91 0.22 26.35
N LEU A 309 -9.81 -0.24 25.76
CA LEU A 309 -9.10 -1.44 26.22
C LEU A 309 -8.46 -1.23 27.61
N ALA A 310 -7.83 -0.09 27.84
CA ALA A 310 -7.24 0.26 29.13
C ALA A 310 -8.30 0.37 30.23
N VAL A 311 -9.48 0.87 29.91
CA VAL A 311 -10.61 0.95 30.85
C VAL A 311 -11.17 -0.45 31.14
N SER A 312 -11.29 -1.33 30.15
CA SER A 312 -11.78 -2.69 30.37
C SER A 312 -10.81 -3.53 31.21
N ILE A 313 -9.49 -3.46 30.94
CA ILE A 313 -8.45 -4.14 31.73
C ILE A 313 -8.46 -3.63 33.16
N ARG A 314 -8.54 -2.31 33.38
CA ARG A 314 -8.60 -1.71 34.71
C ARG A 314 -9.88 -2.06 35.49
N LYS A 315 -10.98 -2.34 34.76
CA LYS A 315 -12.25 -2.78 35.34
C LYS A 315 -12.19 -4.27 35.73
N GLU A 316 -11.49 -5.09 34.96
CA GLU A 316 -11.22 -6.49 35.27
C GLU A 316 -10.29 -6.65 36.48
N GLU A 317 -9.21 -5.86 36.56
CA GLU A 317 -8.32 -5.84 37.73
C GLU A 317 -9.02 -5.38 39.03
N ARG A 318 -10.02 -4.53 38.95
CA ARG A 318 -10.85 -4.10 40.08
C ARG A 318 -12.01 -5.04 40.40
N GLY A 319 -12.32 -5.99 39.52
CA GLY A 319 -13.49 -6.87 39.62
C GLY A 319 -13.23 -8.27 40.15
N ALA A 320 -12.02 -8.60 40.57
CA ALA A 320 -11.76 -9.85 41.30
C ALA A 320 -11.65 -9.53 42.83
N PRO A 321 -12.71 -9.69 43.65
CA PRO A 321 -13.06 -10.95 44.20
C PRO A 321 -14.54 -11.19 44.54
N ALA A 322 -14.88 -12.48 44.63
CA ALA A 322 -15.96 -13.12 45.43
C ALA A 322 -17.43 -12.83 45.10
N ALA A 323 -18.05 -13.86 44.51
CA ALA A 323 -19.42 -14.32 44.79
C ALA A 323 -20.52 -13.29 44.98
N ASN A 324 -21.34 -13.09 43.97
CA ASN A 324 -22.80 -13.23 44.02
C ASN A 324 -23.42 -12.77 42.69
N GLY A 325 -24.17 -13.65 42.10
CA GLY A 325 -24.75 -13.50 40.76
C GLY A 325 -25.99 -12.58 40.69
N SER A 326 -25.93 -11.38 41.28
CA SER A 326 -27.05 -10.47 41.22
C SER A 326 -26.68 -9.04 40.75
N ALA A 327 -25.39 -8.73 40.64
CA ALA A 327 -24.93 -7.37 40.27
C ALA A 327 -24.68 -7.15 38.75
N ALA A 328 -24.70 -8.23 37.95
CA ALA A 328 -24.38 -8.14 36.53
C ALA A 328 -25.54 -7.57 35.68
N HIS A 329 -26.78 -7.70 36.13
CA HIS A 329 -27.93 -7.24 35.35
C HIS A 329 -28.21 -5.72 35.49
N SER A 330 -27.81 -5.14 36.63
CA SER A 330 -28.02 -3.70 36.90
C SER A 330 -27.02 -2.78 36.17
N ASN A 331 -25.84 -3.29 35.78
CA ASN A 331 -24.82 -2.47 35.11
C ASN A 331 -25.02 -2.32 33.61
N TYR A 332 -25.81 -3.17 32.97
CA TYR A 332 -26.17 -3.00 31.55
C TYR A 332 -27.28 -1.96 31.34
N GLU A 333 -28.18 -1.81 32.30
CA GLU A 333 -29.23 -0.80 32.26
C GLU A 333 -28.70 0.62 32.49
N LEU A 334 -27.68 0.78 33.34
CA LEU A 334 -27.04 2.09 33.57
C LEU A 334 -26.24 2.60 32.38
N LEU A 335 -25.60 1.72 31.62
CA LEU A 335 -24.86 2.08 30.40
C LEU A 335 -25.79 2.39 29.20
N HIS A 336 -26.99 1.83 29.21
CA HIS A 336 -27.98 2.12 28.16
C HIS A 336 -28.73 3.45 28.41
N ASN A 337 -28.88 3.86 29.67
CA ASN A 337 -29.51 5.14 30.03
C ASN A 337 -28.55 6.32 29.91
N GLU A 338 -27.24 6.16 30.15
CA GLU A 338 -26.26 7.23 29.93
C GLU A 338 -26.03 7.57 28.46
N SER A 339 -26.29 6.64 27.55
CA SER A 339 -26.17 6.88 26.10
C SER A 339 -27.43 7.48 25.45
N THR A 340 -28.54 7.56 26.18
CA THR A 340 -29.79 8.14 25.68
C THR A 340 -30.10 9.54 26.24
N GLU A 341 -29.41 9.99 27.32
CA GLU A 341 -29.64 11.32 27.88
C GLU A 341 -28.82 12.46 27.24
N ASP A 342 -27.80 12.17 26.44
CA ASP A 342 -26.98 13.21 25.81
C ASP A 342 -27.44 13.67 24.42
N VAL A 343 -28.64 13.30 23.96
CA VAL A 343 -29.16 13.67 22.62
C VAL A 343 -30.41 14.53 22.68
N GLU A 344 -30.93 14.84 23.88
CA GLU A 344 -32.15 15.66 24.00
C GLU A 344 -31.91 16.92 24.84
N ASP A 345 -31.22 17.90 24.31
CA ASP A 345 -31.41 19.34 24.59
C ASP A 345 -30.57 20.23 23.67
N ARG A 346 -31.17 20.77 22.62
CA ARG A 346 -31.01 22.10 22.04
C ARG A 346 -31.71 22.25 20.67
N GLY A 347 -33.00 22.48 20.71
CA GLY A 347 -33.68 23.14 19.61
C GLY A 347 -34.54 24.28 20.16
N PRO A 348 -34.48 25.51 19.59
CA PRO A 348 -35.27 26.65 20.07
C PRO A 348 -36.78 26.52 19.72
N PRO A 349 -37.66 27.11 20.52
CA PRO A 349 -39.09 27.03 20.32
C PRO A 349 -39.52 27.91 19.15
N PHE A 350 -40.37 27.39 18.28
CA PHE A 350 -41.08 28.22 17.33
C PHE A 350 -42.57 28.09 17.53
N ASP A 351 -43.17 29.24 17.78
CA ASP A 351 -44.56 29.48 18.14
C ASP A 351 -45.57 29.01 17.10
N SER A 352 -46.67 28.57 17.66
CA SER A 352 -47.98 28.37 17.05
C SER A 352 -48.57 29.68 16.55
N VAL A 353 -49.08 29.73 15.29
CA VAL A 353 -50.27 30.51 14.96
C VAL A 353 -50.98 29.91 13.73
N SER A 354 -52.14 29.35 14.02
CA SER A 354 -53.48 29.61 13.45
C SER A 354 -53.78 29.33 11.98
N ARG A 355 -54.56 28.30 11.81
CA ARG A 355 -55.84 28.20 11.07
C ARG A 355 -56.12 29.23 9.94
N ARG A 356 -56.45 28.77 8.75
CA ARG A 356 -57.82 28.79 8.25
C ARG A 356 -57.97 28.31 6.80
N ASN A 357 -58.87 27.37 6.64
CA ASN A 357 -59.90 27.16 5.60
C ASN A 357 -59.76 27.92 4.29
N GLY A 358 -60.02 27.24 3.22
CA GLY A 358 -60.49 27.79 1.99
C GLY A 358 -60.52 26.79 0.85
N ALA A 359 -61.67 26.29 0.61
CA ALA A 359 -62.01 25.33 -0.43
C ALA A 359 -62.11 25.98 -1.82
N MET A 360 -62.10 25.10 -2.82
CA MET A 360 -62.82 25.13 -4.10
C MET A 360 -62.38 26.07 -5.23
N THR A 361 -62.27 25.47 -6.32
CA THR A 361 -62.88 25.58 -7.68
C THR A 361 -61.81 25.82 -8.76
N SER A 362 -61.59 24.87 -9.59
CA SER A 362 -62.14 24.59 -10.95
C SER A 362 -61.91 25.69 -12.00
N SER A 363 -61.43 25.18 -13.09
CA SER A 363 -61.68 25.57 -14.51
C SER A 363 -60.54 26.35 -15.18
N LEU A 364 -59.92 25.71 -16.17
CA LEU A 364 -60.18 25.86 -17.62
C LEU A 364 -59.61 27.14 -18.24
N ASP A 365 -58.90 26.92 -19.29
CA ASP A 365 -58.62 27.74 -20.48
C ASP A 365 -57.42 28.68 -20.51
N GLY A 366 -56.55 28.39 -21.50
CA GLY A 366 -55.58 29.29 -22.05
C GLY A 366 -54.39 28.55 -22.59
#